data_9efb4b28c3dcb974e3e5b38342cb5dbb
#
_entry.id   9efb4b28c3dcb974e3e5b38342cb5dbb
#
_cell.length_a   1.000
_cell.length_b   1.000
_cell.length_c   1.000
_cell.angle_alpha   90.00
_cell.angle_beta   90.00
_cell.angle_gamma   90.00
#
_symmetry.space_group_name_H-M   'P 1'
#
loop_
_entity.id
_entity.type
_entity.pdbx_description
1 polymer ?
#
loop_
_entity_poly.entity_id
_entity_poly.type
_entity_poly.pdbx_seq_one_letter_code
_entity_poly.pdbx_strand_id
1 'polypeptide(L)'
;MRNACLAFLLICLASLVSALEIEDHRFFPGTGERVLHVISTADLDVFEPYLEAFQSSQPTLSIDYTVVSSTELYSAIRNGAAFDLALSSAMDLQFQLANDGFATSHRSEATAALPDWARWRDLIFAFTAEPAVVVLSTERFQGLDLPTTRQELVTILRDHPERFEGAVGTYDVRDSGLGYLFATQEARATDAYWRLSEVMGRLNPQLYCCSGQMIDDVADGRLALAYNVLGSYAADRLARDSGGRVQILGMQDFTNVILRTAIIPSSARETAGAGALIDMLVRLGQREAPGNWPLPPLGYTGTDSRVDFGPIRLGPALMVYLDPLNRRAFLTEWENALEQR
;
A
#
# COMPACT_ATOMS: atom_id res chain seq x y z
N MET A 1 68.36 13.93 -17.64
CA MET A 1 67.72 13.15 -16.57
C MET A 1 66.42 13.90 -16.22
N ARG A 2 65.30 13.44 -16.72
CA ARG A 2 63.99 14.08 -16.52
C ARG A 2 63.10 13.08 -15.74
N ASN A 3 62.83 13.37 -14.49
CA ASN A 3 61.90 12.61 -13.64
C ASN A 3 60.48 12.97 -14.01
N ALA A 4 59.75 12.01 -14.56
CA ALA A 4 58.31 12.10 -14.79
C ALA A 4 57.58 11.64 -13.49
N CYS A 5 56.96 12.57 -12.80
CA CYS A 5 56.03 12.25 -11.72
C CYS A 5 54.68 11.79 -12.34
N LEU A 6 54.36 10.51 -12.18
CA LEU A 6 53.05 9.97 -12.49
C LEU A 6 52.12 10.29 -11.28
N ALA A 7 51.26 11.27 -11.42
CA ALA A 7 50.17 11.51 -10.48
C ALA A 7 49.04 10.51 -10.75
N PHE A 8 48.86 9.55 -9.84
CA PHE A 8 47.71 8.63 -9.84
C PHE A 8 46.47 9.38 -9.31
N LEU A 9 45.60 9.76 -10.19
CA LEU A 9 44.30 10.37 -9.86
C LEU A 9 43.37 9.25 -9.38
N LEU A 10 43.26 9.04 -8.08
CA LEU A 10 42.19 8.20 -7.49
C LEU A 10 40.88 8.94 -7.64
N ILE A 11 40.09 8.58 -8.66
CA ILE A 11 38.68 8.97 -8.76
C ILE A 11 37.93 8.10 -7.74
N CYS A 12 37.64 8.65 -6.57
CA CYS A 12 36.62 8.10 -5.67
C CYS A 12 35.27 8.20 -6.37
N LEU A 13 34.81 7.11 -6.98
CA LEU A 13 33.39 6.90 -7.31
C LEU A 13 32.64 6.84 -5.97
N ALA A 14 32.24 7.99 -5.47
CA ALA A 14 31.20 8.05 -4.45
C ALA A 14 29.92 7.54 -5.11
N SER A 15 29.58 6.29 -4.83
CA SER A 15 28.22 5.78 -5.10
C SER A 15 27.28 6.74 -4.37
N LEU A 16 26.46 7.47 -5.10
CA LEU A 16 25.32 8.21 -4.56
C LEU A 16 24.38 7.14 -3.99
N VAL A 17 24.59 6.77 -2.73
CA VAL A 17 23.58 6.08 -1.95
C VAL A 17 22.47 7.11 -1.79
N SER A 18 21.39 6.97 -2.56
CA SER A 18 20.17 7.74 -2.31
C SER A 18 19.79 7.49 -0.87
N ALA A 19 19.67 8.55 -0.08
CA ALA A 19 19.17 8.44 1.28
C ALA A 19 17.72 7.94 1.19
N LEU A 20 17.36 7.01 2.07
CA LEU A 20 15.98 6.51 2.18
C LEU A 20 15.03 7.68 2.46
N GLU A 21 14.00 7.85 1.65
CA GLU A 21 12.97 8.87 1.88
C GLU A 21 11.99 8.36 2.95
N ILE A 22 12.20 8.84 4.18
CA ILE A 22 11.42 8.43 5.36
C ILE A 22 10.24 9.39 5.50
N GLU A 23 9.03 8.82 5.53
CA GLU A 23 7.77 9.56 5.75
C GLU A 23 7.52 9.78 7.24
N ASP A 24 7.77 8.75 8.08
CA ASP A 24 7.65 8.83 9.54
C ASP A 24 8.59 7.81 10.21
N HIS A 25 8.91 8.04 11.48
CA HIS A 25 9.80 7.15 12.25
C HIS A 25 9.51 7.22 13.73
N ARG A 26 9.47 6.05 14.39
CA ARG A 26 9.33 5.97 15.85
C ARG A 26 10.13 4.82 16.44
N PHE A 27 10.81 5.11 17.53
CA PHE A 27 11.50 4.12 18.34
C PHE A 27 10.69 3.79 19.60
N PHE A 28 10.42 2.49 19.81
CA PHE A 28 9.74 1.96 20.99
C PHE A 28 10.80 1.26 21.87
N PRO A 29 11.20 1.84 23.00
CA PRO A 29 12.28 1.31 23.81
C PRO A 29 11.86 0.06 24.58
N GLY A 30 12.61 -1.03 24.46
CA GLY A 30 12.54 -2.22 25.31
C GLY A 30 13.57 -2.14 26.45
N THR A 31 13.54 -3.12 27.36
CA THR A 31 14.46 -3.19 28.50
C THR A 31 15.76 -3.94 28.20
N GLY A 32 15.89 -4.59 27.04
CA GLY A 32 17.06 -5.33 26.60
C GLY A 32 17.83 -4.60 25.51
N GLU A 33 18.88 -5.26 24.99
CA GLU A 33 19.81 -4.69 24.00
C GLU A 33 19.40 -4.99 22.54
N ARG A 34 18.44 -5.92 22.31
CA ARG A 34 18.01 -6.29 20.95
C ARG A 34 17.06 -5.25 20.41
N VAL A 35 17.22 -4.94 19.11
CA VAL A 35 16.34 -4.03 18.36
C VAL A 35 15.81 -4.74 17.13
N LEU A 36 14.50 -4.69 16.92
CA LEU A 36 13.82 -5.12 15.72
C LEU A 36 13.62 -3.93 14.80
N HIS A 37 14.33 -3.89 13.68
CA HIS A 37 14.20 -2.85 12.67
C HIS A 37 13.11 -3.21 11.67
N VAL A 38 12.02 -2.44 11.68
CA VAL A 38 10.83 -2.65 10.83
C VAL A 38 10.74 -1.53 9.81
N ILE A 39 10.63 -1.89 8.52
CA ILE A 39 10.27 -0.97 7.44
C ILE A 39 8.85 -1.27 6.97
N SER A 40 8.04 -0.25 6.82
CA SER A 40 6.61 -0.41 6.58
C SER A 40 6.03 0.64 5.66
N THR A 41 4.95 0.28 4.94
CA THR A 41 4.07 1.21 4.23
C THR A 41 2.78 1.50 5.02
N ALA A 42 2.71 1.10 6.29
CA ALA A 42 1.60 1.43 7.16
C ALA A 42 1.95 2.64 7.99
N ASP A 43 1.08 3.65 7.96
CA ASP A 43 1.22 4.87 8.73
C ASP A 43 1.31 4.56 10.22
N LEU A 44 2.08 5.34 10.93
CA LEU A 44 2.39 5.07 12.33
C LEU A 44 1.14 5.06 13.21
N ASP A 45 0.23 6.01 13.03
CA ASP A 45 -1.01 6.12 13.81
C ASP A 45 -1.94 4.90 13.63
N VAL A 46 -1.90 4.26 12.45
CA VAL A 46 -2.64 3.02 12.17
C VAL A 46 -1.95 1.80 12.76
N PHE A 47 -0.60 1.78 12.78
CA PHE A 47 0.14 0.56 13.15
C PHE A 47 0.63 0.57 14.61
N GLU A 48 0.69 1.72 15.28
CA GLU A 48 1.14 1.87 16.67
C GLU A 48 0.46 0.90 17.65
N PRO A 49 -0.89 0.66 17.62
CA PRO A 49 -1.52 -0.28 18.52
C PRO A 49 -0.99 -1.72 18.42
N TYR A 50 -0.56 -2.13 17.21
CA TYR A 50 0.06 -3.45 16.99
C TYR A 50 1.45 -3.51 17.59
N LEU A 51 2.25 -2.46 17.44
CA LEU A 51 3.61 -2.38 17.99
C LEU A 51 3.61 -2.36 19.50
N GLU A 52 2.71 -1.59 20.13
CA GLU A 52 2.53 -1.54 21.57
C GLU A 52 2.09 -2.91 22.15
N ALA A 53 1.12 -3.56 21.51
CA ALA A 53 0.67 -4.89 21.91
C ALA A 53 1.80 -5.92 21.77
N PHE A 54 2.58 -5.87 20.70
CA PHE A 54 3.72 -6.75 20.50
C PHE A 54 4.80 -6.50 21.55
N GLN A 55 5.17 -5.25 21.80
CA GLN A 55 6.17 -4.89 22.79
C GLN A 55 5.75 -5.29 24.20
N SER A 56 4.46 -5.19 24.53
CA SER A 56 3.92 -5.66 25.82
C SER A 56 4.13 -7.17 26.01
N SER A 57 4.12 -7.95 24.92
CA SER A 57 4.42 -9.39 24.92
C SER A 57 5.91 -9.72 24.88
N GLN A 58 6.73 -8.76 24.42
CA GLN A 58 8.19 -8.86 24.22
C GLN A 58 8.92 -7.68 24.87
N PRO A 59 8.82 -7.46 26.19
CA PRO A 59 9.27 -6.22 26.84
C PRO A 59 10.78 -5.98 26.77
N THR A 60 11.58 -7.00 26.45
CA THR A 60 13.03 -6.89 26.30
C THR A 60 13.48 -6.49 24.88
N LEU A 61 12.56 -6.47 23.91
CA LEU A 61 12.86 -6.14 22.52
C LEU A 61 12.47 -4.69 22.23
N SER A 62 13.42 -3.87 21.81
CA SER A 62 13.12 -2.55 21.26
C SER A 62 12.62 -2.69 19.82
N ILE A 63 11.76 -1.77 19.38
CA ILE A 63 11.27 -1.72 17.99
C ILE A 63 11.67 -0.38 17.39
N ASP A 64 12.29 -0.43 16.23
CA ASP A 64 12.66 0.72 15.41
C ASP A 64 11.80 0.68 14.16
N TYR A 65 10.72 1.50 14.13
CA TYR A 65 9.69 1.46 13.08
C TYR A 65 9.86 2.64 12.13
N THR A 66 10.07 2.34 10.84
CA THR A 66 10.29 3.32 9.78
C THR A 66 9.19 3.21 8.74
N VAL A 67 8.51 4.32 8.46
CA VAL A 67 7.47 4.43 7.43
C VAL A 67 8.07 5.03 6.17
N VAL A 68 7.80 4.37 5.05
CA VAL A 68 8.27 4.78 3.72
C VAL A 68 7.22 4.43 2.65
N SER A 69 7.37 4.98 1.45
CA SER A 69 6.56 4.57 0.30
C SER A 69 6.85 3.11 -0.08
N SER A 70 5.93 2.48 -0.82
CA SER A 70 6.08 1.08 -1.25
C SER A 70 7.24 0.88 -2.23
N THR A 71 7.57 1.88 -3.03
CA THR A 71 8.71 1.86 -3.95
C THR A 71 10.04 2.03 -3.22
N GLU A 72 10.08 2.89 -2.19
CA GLU A 72 11.24 3.04 -1.31
C GLU A 72 11.50 1.76 -0.51
N LEU A 73 10.48 1.13 0.08
CA LEU A 73 10.60 -0.15 0.76
C LEU A 73 11.20 -1.22 -0.16
N TYR A 74 10.64 -1.37 -1.36
CA TYR A 74 11.15 -2.32 -2.34
C TYR A 74 12.63 -2.07 -2.68
N SER A 75 12.98 -0.81 -2.94
CA SER A 75 14.34 -0.39 -3.27
C SER A 75 15.31 -0.62 -2.11
N ALA A 76 14.91 -0.28 -0.88
CA ALA A 76 15.71 -0.46 0.33
C ALA A 76 16.06 -1.95 0.56
N ILE A 77 15.07 -2.83 0.51
CA ILE A 77 15.29 -4.27 0.71
C ILE A 77 16.15 -4.87 -0.42
N ARG A 78 15.87 -4.51 -1.66
CA ARG A 78 16.64 -4.97 -2.82
C ARG A 78 18.10 -4.53 -2.78
N ASN A 79 18.37 -3.35 -2.23
CA ASN A 79 19.73 -2.80 -2.06
C ASN A 79 20.41 -3.27 -0.78
N GLY A 80 19.79 -4.18 0.00
CA GLY A 80 20.39 -4.81 1.17
C GLY A 80 20.39 -3.93 2.43
N ALA A 81 19.45 -2.99 2.54
CA ALA A 81 19.27 -2.21 3.76
C ALA A 81 18.99 -3.14 4.96
N ALA A 82 19.53 -2.77 6.12
CA ALA A 82 19.53 -3.61 7.32
C ALA A 82 18.20 -3.49 8.09
N PHE A 83 17.15 -4.03 7.52
CA PHE A 83 15.85 -4.22 8.19
C PHE A 83 15.61 -5.69 8.49
N ASP A 84 14.87 -5.96 9.56
CA ASP A 84 14.56 -7.32 10.03
C ASP A 84 13.17 -7.78 9.61
N LEU A 85 12.26 -6.82 9.37
CA LEU A 85 10.90 -7.07 8.93
C LEU A 85 10.46 -6.00 7.92
N ALA A 86 9.82 -6.41 6.82
CA ALA A 86 9.23 -5.52 5.86
C ALA A 86 7.73 -5.79 5.71
N LEU A 87 6.91 -4.74 5.94
CA LEU A 87 5.45 -4.77 5.90
C LEU A 87 4.96 -3.89 4.75
N SER A 88 4.16 -4.43 3.81
CA SER A 88 3.71 -3.65 2.65
C SER A 88 2.30 -3.99 2.18
N SER A 89 1.59 -2.96 1.70
CA SER A 89 0.34 -3.08 0.96
C SER A 89 0.56 -3.35 -0.53
N ALA A 90 1.74 -3.03 -1.09
CA ALA A 90 2.12 -3.39 -2.45
C ALA A 90 2.60 -4.85 -2.50
N MET A 91 1.64 -5.77 -2.42
CA MET A 91 1.90 -7.21 -2.31
C MET A 91 2.60 -7.81 -3.54
N ASP A 92 2.50 -7.20 -4.70
CA ASP A 92 3.22 -7.57 -5.92
C ASP A 92 4.73 -7.30 -5.80
N LEU A 93 5.12 -6.13 -5.27
CA LEU A 93 6.52 -5.81 -4.99
C LEU A 93 7.10 -6.71 -3.91
N GLN A 94 6.33 -7.01 -2.85
CA GLN A 94 6.72 -7.99 -1.84
C GLN A 94 6.90 -9.39 -2.45
N PHE A 95 6.00 -9.78 -3.36
CA PHE A 95 6.09 -11.05 -4.07
C PHE A 95 7.37 -11.10 -4.93
N GLN A 96 7.68 -10.02 -5.64
CA GLN A 96 8.91 -9.93 -6.43
C GLN A 96 10.16 -10.07 -5.55
N LEU A 97 10.24 -9.36 -4.42
CA LEU A 97 11.36 -9.50 -3.47
C LEU A 97 11.56 -10.95 -3.03
N ALA A 98 10.49 -11.62 -2.64
CA ALA A 98 10.58 -13.00 -2.17
C ALA A 98 10.94 -13.97 -3.33
N ASN A 99 10.40 -13.77 -4.54
CA ASN A 99 10.73 -14.57 -5.71
C ASN A 99 12.19 -14.41 -6.13
N ASP A 100 12.75 -13.22 -5.99
CA ASP A 100 14.12 -12.88 -6.37
C ASP A 100 15.15 -13.22 -5.28
N GLY A 101 14.70 -13.84 -4.15
CA GLY A 101 15.58 -14.35 -3.10
C GLY A 101 15.92 -13.34 -2.00
N PHE A 102 15.20 -12.22 -1.91
CA PHE A 102 15.39 -11.22 -0.86
C PHE A 102 14.61 -11.51 0.42
N ALA A 103 13.99 -12.67 0.55
CA ALA A 103 13.25 -13.06 1.75
C ALA A 103 13.79 -14.38 2.35
N THR A 104 13.75 -14.48 3.67
CA THR A 104 14.08 -15.66 4.47
C THR A 104 12.80 -16.34 4.93
N SER A 105 12.82 -17.70 4.95
CA SER A 105 11.65 -18.49 5.35
C SER A 105 11.38 -18.40 6.85
N HIS A 106 10.09 -18.33 7.20
CA HIS A 106 9.60 -18.43 8.58
C HIS A 106 8.51 -19.48 8.66
N ARG A 107 8.62 -20.41 9.60
CA ARG A 107 7.64 -21.46 9.82
C ARG A 107 7.20 -21.47 11.27
N SER A 108 5.91 -21.38 11.46
CA SER A 108 5.27 -21.46 12.77
C SER A 108 3.89 -22.10 12.63
N GLU A 109 3.25 -22.42 13.75
CA GLU A 109 1.86 -22.87 13.77
C GLU A 109 0.91 -21.82 13.20
N ALA A 110 1.17 -20.51 13.49
CA ALA A 110 0.35 -19.42 12.98
C ALA A 110 0.43 -19.30 11.46
N THR A 111 1.65 -19.30 10.89
CA THR A 111 1.83 -19.20 9.43
C THR A 111 1.37 -20.44 8.69
N ALA A 112 1.46 -21.63 9.30
CA ALA A 112 0.95 -22.88 8.73
C ALA A 112 -0.59 -22.91 8.63
N ALA A 113 -1.29 -22.19 9.50
CA ALA A 113 -2.74 -22.09 9.50
C ALA A 113 -3.30 -21.10 8.44
N LEU A 114 -2.45 -20.29 7.80
CA LEU A 114 -2.88 -19.40 6.72
C LEU A 114 -3.39 -20.21 5.50
N PRO A 115 -4.47 -19.76 4.85
CA PRO A 115 -4.89 -20.35 3.59
C PRO A 115 -3.85 -20.12 2.49
N ASP A 116 -3.81 -20.99 1.48
CA ASP A 116 -2.79 -20.96 0.42
C ASP A 116 -2.78 -19.66 -0.40
N TRP A 117 -3.90 -18.97 -0.50
CA TRP A 117 -3.98 -17.67 -1.20
C TRP A 117 -3.36 -16.50 -0.40
N ALA A 118 -3.16 -16.67 0.93
CA ALA A 118 -2.65 -15.65 1.85
C ALA A 118 -1.19 -15.91 2.27
N ARG A 119 -0.53 -16.91 1.73
CA ARG A 119 0.89 -17.20 1.96
C ARG A 119 1.59 -17.71 0.71
N TRP A 120 2.91 -17.56 0.64
CA TRP A 120 3.71 -18.11 -0.44
C TRP A 120 5.05 -18.63 0.04
N ARG A 121 5.31 -19.96 -0.15
CA ARG A 121 6.57 -20.68 0.13
C ARG A 121 7.19 -20.38 1.50
N ASP A 122 6.41 -20.16 2.52
CA ASP A 122 6.87 -19.74 3.85
C ASP A 122 7.76 -18.48 3.84
N LEU A 123 7.64 -17.65 2.81
CA LEU A 123 8.41 -16.42 2.61
C LEU A 123 7.55 -15.15 2.74
N ILE A 124 6.27 -15.23 2.36
CA ILE A 124 5.32 -14.11 2.40
C ILE A 124 4.09 -14.51 3.17
N PHE A 125 3.63 -13.66 4.06
CA PHE A 125 2.51 -13.90 4.95
C PHE A 125 1.56 -12.70 4.92
N ALA A 126 0.31 -12.92 4.50
CA ALA A 126 -0.72 -11.90 4.58
C ALA A 126 -1.34 -11.89 5.98
N PHE A 127 -1.72 -10.68 6.45
CA PHE A 127 -2.34 -10.52 7.76
C PHE A 127 -3.57 -9.61 7.74
N THR A 128 -3.84 -8.87 6.63
CA THR A 128 -5.07 -8.11 6.42
C THR A 128 -5.62 -8.35 5.02
N ALA A 129 -6.92 -8.12 4.83
CA ALA A 129 -7.56 -8.02 3.51
C ALA A 129 -8.29 -6.67 3.44
N GLU A 130 -7.79 -5.77 2.60
CA GLU A 130 -8.20 -4.37 2.56
C GLU A 130 -8.85 -4.02 1.21
N PRO A 131 -10.16 -3.68 1.17
CA PRO A 131 -10.81 -3.26 -0.06
C PRO A 131 -10.36 -1.86 -0.47
N ALA A 132 -10.23 -1.65 -1.78
CA ALA A 132 -10.17 -0.32 -2.35
C ALA A 132 -11.56 0.30 -2.37
N VAL A 133 -11.65 1.57 -1.97
CA VAL A 133 -12.91 2.31 -1.90
C VAL A 133 -12.79 3.67 -2.59
N VAL A 134 -13.94 4.31 -2.83
CA VAL A 134 -14.00 5.72 -3.22
C VAL A 134 -14.45 6.53 -2.02
N VAL A 135 -13.74 7.61 -1.72
CA VAL A 135 -14.13 8.58 -0.69
C VAL A 135 -14.64 9.82 -1.37
N LEU A 136 -15.83 10.28 -0.97
CA LEU A 136 -16.54 11.42 -1.55
C LEU A 136 -16.73 12.54 -0.53
N SER A 137 -16.64 13.79 -1.02
CA SER A 137 -17.12 14.96 -0.27
C SER A 137 -18.64 15.04 -0.34
N THR A 138 -19.32 14.97 0.81
CA THR A 138 -20.79 15.08 0.87
C THR A 138 -21.31 16.40 0.31
N GLU A 139 -20.55 17.49 0.46
CA GLU A 139 -20.89 18.81 -0.07
C GLU A 139 -20.84 18.83 -1.61
N ARG A 140 -19.73 18.30 -2.19
CA ARG A 140 -19.54 18.30 -3.66
C ARG A 140 -20.55 17.40 -4.39
N PHE A 141 -21.03 16.34 -3.71
CA PHE A 141 -22.04 15.43 -4.26
C PHE A 141 -23.47 15.78 -3.87
N GLN A 142 -23.71 16.91 -3.19
CA GLN A 142 -25.04 17.31 -2.78
C GLN A 142 -25.99 17.42 -3.99
N GLY A 143 -27.12 16.70 -3.92
CA GLY A 143 -28.14 16.67 -4.99
C GLY A 143 -27.80 15.81 -6.19
N LEU A 144 -26.72 15.01 -6.13
CA LEU A 144 -26.38 13.97 -7.10
C LEU A 144 -26.71 12.60 -6.50
N ASP A 145 -27.11 11.66 -7.35
CA ASP A 145 -27.19 10.26 -6.98
C ASP A 145 -25.77 9.71 -6.76
N LEU A 146 -25.60 8.90 -5.72
CA LEU A 146 -24.29 8.34 -5.42
C LEU A 146 -23.95 7.20 -6.38
N PRO A 147 -22.77 7.20 -7.02
CA PRO A 147 -22.40 6.14 -7.94
C PRO A 147 -22.14 4.82 -7.21
N THR A 148 -22.67 3.74 -7.74
CA THR A 148 -22.40 2.37 -7.25
C THR A 148 -21.48 1.59 -8.20
N THR A 149 -21.33 2.09 -9.43
CA THR A 149 -20.48 1.51 -10.48
C THR A 149 -19.56 2.58 -11.09
N ARG A 150 -18.46 2.12 -11.72
CA ARG A 150 -17.57 3.03 -12.46
C ARG A 150 -18.27 3.73 -13.62
N GLN A 151 -19.22 3.05 -14.26
CA GLN A 151 -19.97 3.66 -15.35
C GLN A 151 -20.86 4.80 -14.85
N GLU A 152 -21.47 4.67 -13.69
CA GLU A 152 -22.24 5.76 -13.06
C GLU A 152 -21.32 6.90 -12.64
N LEU A 153 -20.14 6.59 -12.06
CA LEU A 153 -19.14 7.61 -11.73
C LEU A 153 -18.67 8.37 -12.98
N VAL A 154 -18.37 7.66 -14.08
CA VAL A 154 -18.04 8.28 -15.38
C VAL A 154 -19.14 9.25 -15.85
N THR A 155 -20.41 8.85 -15.72
CA THR A 155 -21.54 9.69 -16.10
C THR A 155 -21.60 10.97 -15.26
N ILE A 156 -21.52 10.84 -13.94
CA ILE A 156 -21.54 11.99 -13.01
C ILE A 156 -20.40 12.96 -13.30
N LEU A 157 -19.19 12.46 -13.47
CA LEU A 157 -18.00 13.28 -13.74
C LEU A 157 -18.11 14.03 -15.09
N ARG A 158 -18.73 13.41 -16.10
CA ARG A 158 -18.96 14.04 -17.42
C ARG A 158 -20.05 15.10 -17.40
N ASP A 159 -21.12 14.82 -16.66
CA ASP A 159 -22.32 15.67 -16.65
C ASP A 159 -22.15 16.92 -15.78
N HIS A 160 -21.18 16.88 -14.83
CA HIS A 160 -20.92 17.96 -13.86
C HIS A 160 -19.45 18.34 -13.76
N PRO A 161 -18.72 18.59 -14.88
CA PRO A 161 -17.28 18.82 -14.86
C PRO A 161 -16.89 20.01 -13.97
N GLU A 162 -17.74 21.03 -13.86
CA GLU A 162 -17.54 22.23 -13.04
C GLU A 162 -17.41 21.95 -11.53
N ARG A 163 -17.94 20.80 -11.06
CA ARG A 163 -17.83 20.40 -9.65
C ARG A 163 -16.54 19.62 -9.36
N PHE A 164 -15.94 19.04 -10.40
CA PHE A 164 -14.88 18.01 -10.28
C PHE A 164 -13.54 18.44 -10.88
N GLU A 165 -13.50 19.49 -11.69
CA GLU A 165 -12.25 19.97 -12.29
C GLU A 165 -11.23 20.35 -11.20
N GLY A 166 -10.02 19.76 -11.28
CA GLY A 166 -8.95 19.93 -10.29
C GLY A 166 -9.24 19.33 -8.92
N ALA A 167 -10.37 18.62 -8.75
CA ALA A 167 -10.84 18.11 -7.46
C ALA A 167 -11.04 16.59 -7.41
N VAL A 168 -10.47 15.86 -8.35
CA VAL A 168 -10.42 14.38 -8.35
C VAL A 168 -9.02 13.94 -7.93
N GLY A 169 -8.92 13.12 -6.88
CA GLY A 169 -7.67 12.55 -6.41
C GLY A 169 -7.55 11.07 -6.82
N THR A 170 -6.36 10.67 -7.28
CA THR A 170 -6.00 9.27 -7.51
C THR A 170 -4.49 9.08 -7.33
N TYR A 171 -4.01 7.82 -7.34
CA TYR A 171 -2.58 7.57 -7.22
C TYR A 171 -1.79 7.97 -8.46
N ASP A 172 -0.58 8.49 -8.24
CA ASP A 172 0.47 8.46 -9.26
C ASP A 172 1.06 7.04 -9.33
N VAL A 173 0.70 6.30 -10.35
CA VAL A 173 1.13 4.90 -10.50
C VAL A 173 2.63 4.76 -10.83
N ARG A 174 3.31 5.86 -11.12
CA ARG A 174 4.76 5.88 -11.36
C ARG A 174 5.53 5.79 -10.04
N ASP A 175 4.99 6.43 -8.99
CA ASP A 175 5.61 6.60 -7.68
C ASP A 175 4.97 5.71 -6.61
N SER A 176 3.66 5.43 -6.72
CA SER A 176 2.94 4.57 -5.79
C SER A 176 2.88 3.12 -6.26
N GLY A 177 3.58 2.20 -5.58
CA GLY A 177 3.48 0.77 -5.88
C GLY A 177 2.09 0.21 -5.60
N LEU A 178 1.41 0.67 -4.54
CA LEU A 178 0.02 0.30 -4.26
C LEU A 178 -0.92 0.83 -5.35
N GLY A 179 -0.75 2.09 -5.76
CA GLY A 179 -1.52 2.68 -6.86
C GLY A 179 -1.32 1.93 -8.17
N TYR A 180 -0.08 1.53 -8.46
CA TYR A 180 0.25 0.70 -9.63
C TYR A 180 -0.44 -0.66 -9.57
N LEU A 181 -0.40 -1.33 -8.41
CA LEU A 181 -1.10 -2.60 -8.20
C LEU A 181 -2.61 -2.45 -8.46
N PHE A 182 -3.27 -1.47 -7.84
CA PHE A 182 -4.70 -1.24 -8.04
C PHE A 182 -5.04 -0.99 -9.51
N ALA A 183 -4.32 -0.09 -10.16
CA ALA A 183 -4.54 0.27 -11.55
C ALA A 183 -4.40 -0.92 -12.50
N THR A 184 -3.35 -1.73 -12.33
CA THR A 184 -3.10 -2.90 -13.18
C THR A 184 -4.11 -4.03 -12.96
N GLN A 185 -4.56 -4.25 -11.72
CA GLN A 185 -5.60 -5.25 -11.44
C GLN A 185 -6.95 -4.80 -12.01
N GLU A 186 -7.29 -3.52 -11.89
CA GLU A 186 -8.53 -2.97 -12.42
C GLU A 186 -8.57 -2.99 -13.95
N ALA A 187 -7.49 -2.57 -14.61
CA ALA A 187 -7.38 -2.59 -16.06
C ALA A 187 -7.53 -4.02 -16.65
N ARG A 188 -7.17 -5.05 -15.88
CA ARG A 188 -7.39 -6.46 -16.25
C ARG A 188 -8.81 -6.93 -16.03
N ALA A 189 -9.50 -6.36 -15.04
CA ALA A 189 -10.81 -6.82 -14.61
C ALA A 189 -11.94 -6.16 -15.39
N THR A 190 -11.78 -4.90 -15.82
CA THR A 190 -12.87 -4.13 -16.43
C THR A 190 -12.37 -3.06 -17.40
N ASP A 191 -12.99 -2.98 -18.59
CA ASP A 191 -12.76 -1.90 -19.55
C ASP A 191 -13.23 -0.53 -19.03
N ALA A 192 -14.06 -0.50 -17.99
CA ALA A 192 -14.53 0.74 -17.38
C ALA A 192 -13.38 1.54 -16.74
N TYR A 193 -12.29 0.87 -16.33
CA TYR A 193 -11.09 1.52 -15.78
C TYR A 193 -10.53 2.58 -16.74
N TRP A 194 -10.28 2.22 -18.00
CA TRP A 194 -9.69 3.14 -18.97
C TRP A 194 -10.62 4.31 -19.29
N ARG A 195 -11.93 4.05 -19.41
CA ARG A 195 -12.93 5.11 -19.61
C ARG A 195 -12.98 6.10 -18.43
N LEU A 196 -12.89 5.57 -17.21
CA LEU A 196 -12.85 6.40 -16.01
C LEU A 196 -11.53 7.21 -15.95
N SER A 197 -10.39 6.58 -16.25
CA SER A 197 -9.08 7.24 -16.31
C SER A 197 -9.08 8.40 -17.31
N GLU A 198 -9.61 8.21 -18.53
CA GLU A 198 -9.76 9.28 -19.52
C GLU A 198 -10.65 10.44 -19.04
N VAL A 199 -11.74 10.13 -18.32
CA VAL A 199 -12.63 11.17 -17.79
C VAL A 199 -11.95 11.93 -16.65
N MET A 200 -11.26 11.22 -15.74
CA MET A 200 -10.48 11.87 -14.71
C MET A 200 -9.37 12.75 -15.32
N GLY A 201 -8.66 12.28 -16.35
CA GLY A 201 -7.64 13.05 -17.04
C GLY A 201 -8.14 14.39 -17.60
N ARG A 202 -9.36 14.43 -18.16
CA ARG A 202 -9.99 15.69 -18.62
C ARG A 202 -10.34 16.66 -17.51
N LEU A 203 -10.43 16.18 -16.27
CA LEU A 203 -10.76 16.97 -15.10
C LEU A 203 -9.50 17.42 -14.34
N ASN A 204 -8.31 17.30 -14.93
CA ASN A 204 -7.04 17.71 -14.33
C ASN A 204 -6.87 17.13 -12.90
N PRO A 205 -6.74 15.82 -12.76
CA PRO A 205 -6.75 15.15 -11.46
C PRO A 205 -5.49 15.50 -10.65
N GLN A 206 -5.63 15.45 -9.33
CA GLN A 206 -4.50 15.53 -8.41
C GLN A 206 -3.93 14.11 -8.20
N LEU A 207 -2.61 13.96 -8.35
CA LEU A 207 -1.91 12.69 -8.24
C LEU A 207 -1.19 12.59 -6.90
N TYR A 208 -1.29 11.42 -6.25
CA TYR A 208 -0.82 11.19 -4.89
C TYR A 208 0.00 9.89 -4.77
N CYS A 209 0.93 9.84 -3.81
CA CYS A 209 1.60 8.60 -3.42
C CYS A 209 0.70 7.70 -2.57
N CYS A 210 -0.15 8.29 -1.74
CA CYS A 210 -0.64 7.66 -0.51
C CYS A 210 -2.14 7.92 -0.28
N SER A 211 -2.86 6.93 0.31
CA SER A 211 -4.29 7.02 0.64
C SER A 211 -4.60 8.12 1.65
N GLY A 212 -3.79 8.22 2.72
CA GLY A 212 -4.06 9.12 3.84
C GLY A 212 -4.23 10.56 3.38
N GLN A 213 -3.27 11.07 2.59
CA GLN A 213 -3.30 12.43 2.08
C GLN A 213 -4.51 12.70 1.18
N MET A 214 -4.88 11.74 0.31
CA MET A 214 -6.08 11.89 -0.53
C MET A 214 -7.35 12.01 0.30
N ILE A 215 -7.48 11.19 1.35
CA ILE A 215 -8.65 11.18 2.24
C ILE A 215 -8.72 12.49 3.02
N ASP A 216 -7.59 12.99 3.51
CA ASP A 216 -7.50 14.27 4.20
C ASP A 216 -7.93 15.43 3.29
N ASP A 217 -7.49 15.41 2.03
CA ASP A 217 -7.84 16.45 1.06
C ASP A 217 -9.33 16.43 0.70
N VAL A 218 -10.00 15.26 0.73
CA VAL A 218 -11.47 15.19 0.63
C VAL A 218 -12.13 15.76 1.88
N ALA A 219 -11.65 15.39 3.08
CA ALA A 219 -12.21 15.87 4.35
C ALA A 219 -12.05 17.38 4.53
N ASP A 220 -10.97 17.96 3.99
CA ASP A 220 -10.71 19.40 4.02
C ASP A 220 -11.37 20.17 2.87
N GLY A 221 -12.09 19.49 1.97
CA GLY A 221 -12.80 20.10 0.84
C GLY A 221 -11.92 20.49 -0.36
N ARG A 222 -10.63 20.12 -0.33
CA ARG A 222 -9.72 20.32 -1.48
C ARG A 222 -10.06 19.39 -2.64
N LEU A 223 -10.46 18.15 -2.32
CA LEU A 223 -10.95 17.19 -3.31
C LEU A 223 -12.46 16.98 -3.19
N ALA A 224 -13.10 16.71 -4.32
CA ALA A 224 -14.48 16.25 -4.40
C ALA A 224 -14.56 14.73 -4.17
N LEU A 225 -13.56 13.99 -4.68
CA LEU A 225 -13.44 12.56 -4.49
C LEU A 225 -11.98 12.09 -4.51
N ALA A 226 -11.72 10.98 -3.82
CA ALA A 226 -10.49 10.21 -3.88
C ALA A 226 -10.83 8.79 -4.37
N TYR A 227 -10.17 8.37 -5.45
CA TYR A 227 -10.42 7.10 -6.12
C TYR A 227 -9.41 6.03 -5.72
N ASN A 228 -9.90 4.82 -5.43
CA ASN A 228 -9.08 3.64 -5.07
C ASN A 228 -8.24 3.79 -3.79
N VAL A 229 -8.73 4.48 -2.78
CA VAL A 229 -8.03 4.55 -1.49
C VAL A 229 -8.26 3.30 -0.64
N LEU A 230 -7.37 3.02 0.31
CA LEU A 230 -7.54 1.93 1.26
C LEU A 230 -8.76 2.14 2.15
N GLY A 231 -9.66 1.15 2.20
CA GLY A 231 -10.89 1.22 2.97
C GLY A 231 -10.66 1.29 4.48
N SER A 232 -9.59 0.71 5.00
CA SER A 232 -9.18 0.79 6.41
C SER A 232 -8.85 2.23 6.83
N TYR A 233 -8.09 2.95 6.00
CA TYR A 233 -7.75 4.35 6.22
C TYR A 233 -8.98 5.27 6.11
N ALA A 234 -9.83 4.98 5.12
CA ALA A 234 -11.08 5.72 4.97
C ALA A 234 -12.02 5.52 6.17
N ALA A 235 -12.14 4.29 6.68
CA ALA A 235 -12.96 3.97 7.85
C ALA A 235 -12.43 4.65 9.13
N ASP A 236 -11.11 4.65 9.35
CA ASP A 236 -10.49 5.33 10.46
C ASP A 236 -10.73 6.86 10.41
N ARG A 237 -10.59 7.45 9.20
CA ARG A 237 -10.86 8.88 9.03
C ARG A 237 -12.33 9.22 9.25
N LEU A 238 -13.26 8.40 8.73
CA LEU A 238 -14.69 8.58 8.95
C LEU A 238 -15.06 8.52 10.44
N ALA A 239 -14.43 7.63 11.21
CA ALA A 239 -14.64 7.53 12.64
C ALA A 239 -14.22 8.80 13.41
N ARG A 240 -13.27 9.56 12.88
CA ARG A 240 -12.80 10.86 13.42
C ARG A 240 -13.58 12.06 12.87
N ASP A 241 -14.31 11.91 11.75
CA ASP A 241 -15.08 12.98 11.11
C ASP A 241 -16.43 13.20 11.80
N SER A 242 -16.45 14.07 12.82
CA SER A 242 -17.68 14.45 13.54
C SER A 242 -18.68 15.28 12.70
N GLY A 243 -18.28 15.75 11.51
CA GLY A 243 -19.07 16.65 10.65
C GLY A 243 -19.84 15.96 9.53
N GLY A 244 -19.64 14.66 9.29
CA GLY A 244 -20.26 13.94 8.18
C GLY A 244 -19.87 14.50 6.80
N ARG A 245 -18.65 15.03 6.69
CA ARG A 245 -18.15 15.70 5.46
C ARG A 245 -17.70 14.71 4.38
N VAL A 246 -17.42 13.48 4.77
CA VAL A 246 -16.95 12.44 3.87
C VAL A 246 -17.90 11.24 3.88
N GLN A 247 -17.98 10.56 2.73
CA GLN A 247 -18.71 9.32 2.56
C GLN A 247 -17.83 8.28 1.85
N ILE A 248 -17.92 7.03 2.30
CA ILE A 248 -17.16 5.91 1.73
C ILE A 248 -18.09 5.09 0.85
N LEU A 249 -17.68 4.80 -0.38
CA LEU A 249 -18.42 3.95 -1.32
C LEU A 249 -17.54 2.78 -1.79
N GLY A 250 -18.10 1.58 -1.75
CA GLY A 250 -17.57 0.41 -2.48
C GLY A 250 -18.19 0.35 -3.89
N MET A 251 -17.35 0.09 -4.90
CA MET A 251 -17.84 -0.13 -6.26
C MET A 251 -18.40 -1.55 -6.42
N GLN A 252 -19.64 -1.67 -6.94
CA GLN A 252 -20.34 -2.96 -7.05
C GLN A 252 -19.97 -3.74 -8.33
N ASP A 253 -19.41 -3.06 -9.33
CA ASP A 253 -18.97 -3.68 -10.59
C ASP A 253 -17.63 -4.41 -10.45
N PHE A 254 -16.73 -3.91 -9.63
CA PHE A 254 -15.46 -4.54 -9.25
C PHE A 254 -14.79 -3.81 -8.08
N THR A 255 -14.21 -4.54 -7.14
CA THR A 255 -13.43 -3.98 -6.03
C THR A 255 -12.13 -4.76 -5.88
N ASN A 256 -11.00 -4.06 -5.92
CA ASN A 256 -9.74 -4.62 -5.51
C ASN A 256 -9.75 -4.89 -4.00
N VAL A 257 -9.37 -6.08 -3.58
CA VAL A 257 -9.10 -6.38 -2.18
C VAL A 257 -7.65 -6.82 -2.09
N ILE A 258 -6.79 -5.95 -1.56
CA ILE A 258 -5.37 -6.25 -1.40
C ILE A 258 -5.11 -7.00 -0.09
N LEU A 259 -3.98 -7.67 -0.03
CA LEU A 259 -3.43 -8.23 1.18
C LEU A 259 -2.25 -7.38 1.63
N ARG A 260 -2.28 -6.90 2.88
CA ARG A 260 -1.06 -6.39 3.48
C ARG A 260 -0.20 -7.56 3.91
N THR A 261 1.06 -7.53 3.52
CA THR A 261 1.96 -8.68 3.64
C THR A 261 3.20 -8.36 4.44
N ALA A 262 3.78 -9.40 5.03
CA ALA A 262 5.02 -9.38 5.78
C ALA A 262 6.05 -10.32 5.16
N ILE A 263 7.31 -9.90 5.07
CA ILE A 263 8.49 -10.71 4.76
C ILE A 263 9.61 -10.45 5.76
N ILE A 264 10.44 -11.46 6.02
CA ILE A 264 11.72 -11.31 6.72
C ILE A 264 12.78 -11.12 5.63
N PRO A 265 13.41 -9.94 5.49
CA PRO A 265 14.49 -9.75 4.53
C PRO A 265 15.63 -10.74 4.71
N SER A 266 16.27 -11.15 3.61
CA SER A 266 17.44 -12.06 3.69
C SER A 266 18.66 -11.46 4.41
N SER A 267 18.69 -10.13 4.57
CA SER A 267 19.68 -9.37 5.35
C SER A 267 19.35 -9.26 6.84
N ALA A 268 18.18 -9.75 7.28
CA ALA A 268 17.70 -9.61 8.66
C ALA A 268 18.65 -10.25 9.68
N ARG A 269 18.81 -9.59 10.82
CA ARG A 269 19.62 -10.03 11.96
C ARG A 269 18.78 -10.49 13.13
N GLU A 270 17.65 -9.82 13.39
CA GLU A 270 16.69 -10.14 14.46
C GLU A 270 15.50 -10.95 13.89
N THR A 271 15.81 -12.10 13.27
CA THR A 271 14.80 -12.97 12.62
C THR A 271 13.80 -13.56 13.61
N ALA A 272 14.22 -13.78 14.87
CA ALA A 272 13.33 -14.32 15.91
C ALA A 272 12.24 -13.31 16.30
N GLY A 273 12.58 -12.06 16.50
CA GLY A 273 11.63 -10.98 16.77
C GLY A 273 10.72 -10.71 15.57
N ALA A 274 11.28 -10.70 14.35
CA ALA A 274 10.52 -10.57 13.11
C ALA A 274 9.48 -11.70 12.97
N GLY A 275 9.88 -12.97 13.17
CA GLY A 275 8.98 -14.12 13.14
C GLY A 275 7.88 -14.03 14.21
N ALA A 276 8.22 -13.62 15.43
CA ALA A 276 7.24 -13.46 16.50
C ALA A 276 6.20 -12.35 16.17
N LEU A 277 6.62 -11.25 15.57
CA LEU A 277 5.69 -10.19 15.13
C LEU A 277 4.81 -10.68 13.97
N ILE A 278 5.36 -11.40 12.98
CA ILE A 278 4.57 -12.05 11.93
C ILE A 278 3.50 -12.95 12.54
N ASP A 279 3.87 -13.80 13.49
CA ASP A 279 2.94 -14.73 14.14
C ASP A 279 1.79 -14.01 14.85
N MET A 280 2.09 -12.90 15.53
CA MET A 280 1.06 -12.08 16.16
C MET A 280 0.14 -11.47 15.11
N LEU A 281 0.69 -10.84 14.06
CA LEU A 281 -0.10 -10.21 13.00
C LEU A 281 -0.99 -11.22 12.27
N VAL A 282 -0.46 -12.40 11.96
CA VAL A 282 -1.21 -13.49 11.31
C VAL A 282 -2.36 -13.98 12.21
N ARG A 283 -2.13 -14.21 13.51
CA ARG A 283 -3.21 -14.60 14.45
C ARG A 283 -4.28 -13.51 14.55
N LEU A 284 -3.88 -12.23 14.56
CA LEU A 284 -4.82 -11.12 14.52
C LEU A 284 -5.57 -11.06 13.18
N GLY A 285 -4.91 -11.38 12.07
CA GLY A 285 -5.53 -11.45 10.73
C GLY A 285 -6.55 -12.59 10.57
N GLN A 286 -6.46 -13.66 11.38
CA GLN A 286 -7.38 -14.79 11.34
C GLN A 286 -8.62 -14.61 12.23
N ARG A 287 -8.82 -13.43 12.84
CA ARG A 287 -10.03 -13.13 13.63
C ARG A 287 -11.28 -13.20 12.76
N GLU A 288 -12.41 -13.55 13.35
CA GLU A 288 -13.71 -13.57 12.66
C GLU A 288 -14.27 -12.15 12.46
N ALA A 289 -13.87 -11.19 13.28
CA ALA A 289 -14.34 -9.80 13.23
C ALA A 289 -13.19 -8.82 13.47
N PRO A 290 -13.29 -7.57 12.97
CA PRO A 290 -12.24 -6.55 13.12
C PRO A 290 -11.85 -6.26 14.56
N GLY A 291 -12.81 -6.28 15.50
CA GLY A 291 -12.57 -5.87 16.89
C GLY A 291 -12.16 -4.40 16.98
N ASN A 292 -11.28 -4.08 17.94
CA ASN A 292 -10.77 -2.70 18.15
C ASN A 292 -9.44 -2.43 17.40
N TRP A 293 -9.08 -3.27 16.44
CA TRP A 293 -7.85 -3.09 15.67
C TRP A 293 -8.11 -2.25 14.42
N PRO A 294 -7.23 -1.32 14.07
CA PRO A 294 -7.41 -0.42 12.94
C PRO A 294 -7.52 -1.14 11.57
N LEU A 295 -6.74 -2.21 11.38
CA LEU A 295 -6.74 -2.95 10.12
C LEU A 295 -7.71 -4.14 10.16
N PRO A 296 -8.43 -4.42 9.05
CA PRO A 296 -9.39 -5.51 8.97
C PRO A 296 -8.69 -6.88 8.93
N PRO A 297 -9.34 -7.96 9.41
CA PRO A 297 -8.82 -9.32 9.30
C PRO A 297 -8.89 -9.84 7.87
N LEU A 298 -8.24 -10.97 7.60
CA LEU A 298 -8.20 -11.63 6.28
C LEU A 298 -9.58 -12.04 5.74
N GLY A 299 -10.51 -12.40 6.63
CA GLY A 299 -11.87 -12.77 6.28
C GLY A 299 -12.82 -11.59 6.06
N TYR A 300 -12.32 -10.35 6.13
CA TYR A 300 -13.16 -9.17 5.98
C TYR A 300 -13.49 -8.93 4.49
N THR A 301 -14.78 -9.04 4.15
CA THR A 301 -15.28 -8.85 2.78
C THR A 301 -15.88 -7.46 2.53
N GLY A 302 -15.72 -6.53 3.49
CA GLY A 302 -16.32 -5.19 3.42
C GLY A 302 -17.74 -5.13 4.03
N THR A 303 -18.31 -3.93 4.06
CA THR A 303 -19.65 -3.69 4.65
C THR A 303 -20.79 -4.08 3.74
N ASP A 304 -20.55 -4.31 2.44
CA ASP A 304 -21.57 -4.73 1.47
C ASP A 304 -21.30 -6.17 1.01
N SER A 305 -21.96 -7.12 1.64
CA SER A 305 -21.88 -8.56 1.38
C SER A 305 -22.43 -8.99 0.01
N ARG A 306 -22.89 -8.04 -0.84
CA ARG A 306 -23.45 -8.33 -2.17
C ARG A 306 -22.40 -8.44 -3.26
N VAL A 307 -21.12 -8.11 -2.98
CA VAL A 307 -20.04 -8.14 -3.96
C VAL A 307 -18.98 -9.14 -3.52
N ASP A 308 -19.02 -10.33 -4.09
CA ASP A 308 -18.13 -11.46 -3.77
C ASP A 308 -16.83 -11.38 -4.60
N PHE A 309 -16.10 -10.27 -4.47
CA PHE A 309 -14.73 -10.19 -5.00
C PHE A 309 -13.76 -10.63 -3.91
N GLY A 310 -13.26 -11.86 -4.07
CA GLY A 310 -12.24 -12.37 -3.17
C GLY A 310 -10.93 -11.57 -3.25
N PRO A 311 -10.05 -11.71 -2.26
CA PRO A 311 -8.77 -10.99 -2.24
C PRO A 311 -7.87 -11.40 -3.41
N ILE A 312 -7.04 -10.47 -3.86
CA ILE A 312 -5.96 -10.72 -4.80
C ILE A 312 -5.05 -11.79 -4.18
N ARG A 313 -4.84 -12.91 -4.88
CA ARG A 313 -4.09 -14.04 -4.35
C ARG A 313 -2.59 -13.84 -4.48
N LEU A 314 -1.85 -14.23 -3.46
CA LEU A 314 -0.39 -14.34 -3.56
C LEU A 314 0.00 -15.40 -4.58
N GLY A 315 0.75 -15.01 -5.61
CA GLY A 315 1.19 -15.92 -6.65
C GLY A 315 1.88 -15.25 -7.84
N PRO A 316 2.45 -16.03 -8.77
CA PRO A 316 3.22 -15.52 -9.90
C PRO A 316 2.48 -14.54 -10.83
N ALA A 317 1.13 -14.59 -10.83
CA ALA A 317 0.32 -13.67 -11.63
C ALA A 317 0.51 -12.20 -11.24
N LEU A 318 0.96 -11.91 -10.01
CA LEU A 318 1.30 -10.56 -9.55
C LEU A 318 2.48 -9.95 -10.30
N MET A 319 3.38 -10.77 -10.85
CA MET A 319 4.58 -10.29 -11.54
C MET A 319 4.34 -9.89 -13.00
N VAL A 320 3.15 -10.16 -13.56
CA VAL A 320 2.88 -9.93 -14.99
C VAL A 320 3.12 -8.47 -15.39
N TYR A 321 2.66 -7.53 -14.57
CA TYR A 321 2.85 -6.10 -14.83
C TYR A 321 4.14 -5.53 -14.25
N LEU A 322 4.91 -6.31 -13.48
CA LEU A 322 6.26 -5.95 -13.05
C LEU A 322 7.31 -6.27 -14.12
N ASP A 323 6.95 -7.08 -15.14
CA ASP A 323 7.80 -7.25 -16.33
C ASP A 323 8.07 -5.89 -16.98
N PRO A 324 9.33 -5.56 -17.33
CA PRO A 324 9.70 -4.22 -17.82
C PRO A 324 8.96 -3.77 -19.08
N LEU A 325 8.58 -4.69 -19.98
CA LEU A 325 7.85 -4.35 -21.21
C LEU A 325 6.39 -4.06 -20.89
N ASN A 326 5.74 -4.93 -20.10
CA ASN A 326 4.36 -4.73 -19.69
C ASN A 326 4.20 -3.48 -18.83
N ARG A 327 5.14 -3.23 -17.90
CA ARG A 327 5.17 -2.02 -17.09
C ARG A 327 5.26 -0.76 -17.95
N ARG A 328 6.18 -0.73 -18.91
CA ARG A 328 6.34 0.42 -19.81
C ARG A 328 5.08 0.66 -20.64
N ALA A 329 4.52 -0.40 -21.23
CA ALA A 329 3.30 -0.30 -22.02
C ALA A 329 2.14 0.26 -21.18
N PHE A 330 1.94 -0.28 -19.98
CA PHE A 330 0.89 0.18 -19.06
C PHE A 330 1.08 1.64 -18.66
N LEU A 331 2.29 2.04 -18.25
CA LEU A 331 2.57 3.42 -17.87
C LEU A 331 2.33 4.41 -19.01
N THR A 332 2.74 4.05 -20.23
CA THR A 332 2.48 4.91 -21.41
C THR A 332 0.98 5.08 -21.68
N GLU A 333 0.19 4.01 -21.55
CA GLU A 333 -1.27 4.07 -21.72
C GLU A 333 -1.93 4.89 -20.60
N TRP A 334 -1.49 4.70 -19.36
CA TRP A 334 -1.96 5.45 -18.20
C TRP A 334 -1.64 6.95 -18.31
N GLU A 335 -0.41 7.32 -18.69
CA GLU A 335 -0.02 8.71 -18.92
C GLU A 335 -0.89 9.36 -20.01
N ASN A 336 -1.14 8.66 -21.11
CA ASN A 336 -2.01 9.16 -22.17
C ASN A 336 -3.46 9.37 -21.70
N ALA A 337 -3.95 8.56 -20.78
CA ALA A 337 -5.31 8.68 -20.24
C ALA A 337 -5.43 9.80 -19.19
N LEU A 338 -4.46 9.91 -18.28
CA LEU A 338 -4.53 10.83 -17.11
C LEU A 338 -3.91 12.21 -17.38
N GLU A 339 -2.87 12.31 -18.22
CA GLU A 339 -2.15 13.56 -18.50
C GLU A 339 -2.52 14.09 -19.90
N GLN A 340 -3.81 14.28 -20.16
CA GLN A 340 -4.30 14.82 -21.42
C GLN A 340 -3.87 16.30 -21.54
N ARG A 341 -2.89 16.59 -22.38
CA ARG A 341 -2.42 17.94 -22.71
C ARG A 341 -3.14 18.53 -23.91
#